data_c49794ebf3db9978d2c91da891a5b267
#
_entry.id   c49794ebf3db9978d2c91da891a5b267
#
_cell.length_a   1.000
_cell.length_b   1.000
_cell.length_c   1.000
_cell.angle_alpha   90.00
_cell.angle_beta   90.00
_cell.angle_gamma   90.00
#
_symmetry.space_group_name_H-M   'P 1'
#
loop_
_entity.id
_entity.type
_entity.pdbx_description
1 polymer ?
#
loop_
_entity_poly.entity_id
_entity_poly.type
_entity_poly.pdbx_seq_one_letter_code
_entity_poly.pdbx_strand_id
1 'polypeptide(L)'
;LEKLFALLVAEEPRRKAASARGLALPPRLSLIDSSVFPAVTRMAWAHWRHQQKTQRAVRLHLQFSLFDGEPSKATLSEGRRCERAAFAESIESGGFYVGDRNYGRDYGLLGKIEEVGGAYIVRLCEGACVETIEELPLDEEDRAAGVVSDRIVRLGSRERSHHGPV
;
A
#
# COMPACT_ATOMS: atom_id res chain seq x y z
N LEU A 1 -20.01 1.76 -10.46
CA LEU A 1 -18.65 1.63 -10.96
C LEU A 1 -17.97 0.39 -10.39
N GLU A 2 -18.04 0.10 -9.09
CA GLU A 2 -17.44 -1.10 -8.49
C GLU A 2 -17.99 -2.39 -9.09
N LYS A 3 -19.32 -2.48 -9.32
CA LYS A 3 -19.94 -3.63 -10.01
C LYS A 3 -19.45 -3.76 -11.46
N LEU A 4 -19.29 -2.65 -12.17
CA LEU A 4 -18.78 -2.66 -13.55
C LEU A 4 -17.31 -3.11 -13.57
N PHE A 5 -16.50 -2.61 -12.62
CA PHE A 5 -15.12 -3.03 -12.45
C PHE A 5 -15.01 -4.54 -12.19
N ALA A 6 -15.82 -5.08 -11.25
CA ALA A 6 -15.84 -6.50 -10.96
C ALA A 6 -16.23 -7.36 -12.18
N LEU A 7 -17.16 -6.86 -13.01
CA LEU A 7 -17.52 -7.53 -14.27
C LEU A 7 -16.38 -7.52 -15.28
N LEU A 8 -15.72 -6.37 -15.45
CA LEU A 8 -14.60 -6.23 -16.40
C LEU A 8 -13.42 -7.12 -16.00
N VAL A 9 -13.09 -7.18 -14.71
CA VAL A 9 -12.03 -8.08 -14.20
C VAL A 9 -12.40 -9.55 -14.39
N ALA A 10 -13.67 -9.91 -14.26
CA ALA A 10 -14.13 -11.28 -14.45
C ALA A 10 -14.15 -11.72 -15.93
N GLU A 11 -14.29 -10.78 -16.86
CA GLU A 11 -14.34 -11.06 -18.31
C GLU A 11 -12.96 -11.05 -18.98
N GLU A 12 -11.95 -10.39 -18.37
CA GLU A 12 -10.59 -10.40 -18.93
C GLU A 12 -9.98 -11.81 -18.83
N PRO A 13 -9.47 -12.35 -19.97
CA PRO A 13 -8.76 -13.61 -19.93
C PRO A 13 -7.52 -13.43 -19.05
N ARG A 14 -7.44 -14.20 -17.94
CA ARG A 14 -6.31 -14.18 -17.01
C ARG A 14 -5.00 -14.30 -17.81
N ARG A 15 -4.34 -13.20 -18.04
CA ARG A 15 -2.99 -13.22 -18.57
C ARG A 15 -2.16 -13.91 -17.51
N LYS A 16 -1.63 -15.09 -17.82
CA LYS A 16 -0.64 -15.75 -16.97
C LYS A 16 0.46 -14.72 -16.74
N ALA A 17 0.55 -14.21 -15.52
CA ALA A 17 1.60 -13.29 -15.13
C ALA A 17 2.91 -13.90 -15.60
N ALA A 18 3.70 -13.09 -16.30
CA ALA A 18 5.04 -13.51 -16.67
C ALA A 18 5.72 -13.93 -15.37
N SER A 19 5.98 -15.23 -15.25
CA SER A 19 6.69 -15.79 -14.13
C SER A 19 7.85 -14.87 -13.83
N ALA A 20 7.86 -14.28 -12.63
CA ALA A 20 9.01 -13.52 -12.14
C ALA A 20 10.15 -14.55 -12.04
N ARG A 21 10.90 -14.69 -13.12
CA ARG A 21 11.90 -15.74 -13.30
C ARG A 21 12.90 -15.62 -12.17
N GLY A 22 12.87 -16.57 -11.25
CA GLY A 22 13.88 -16.78 -10.23
C GLY A 22 13.62 -16.14 -8.86
N LEU A 23 12.57 -15.33 -8.66
CA LEU A 23 12.23 -14.79 -7.35
C LEU A 23 11.14 -15.65 -6.69
N ALA A 24 11.44 -16.23 -5.55
CA ALA A 24 10.45 -16.90 -4.68
C ALA A 24 9.60 -15.82 -3.97
N LEU A 25 8.75 -15.12 -4.74
CA LEU A 25 7.85 -14.12 -4.18
C LEU A 25 6.63 -14.80 -3.52
N PRO A 26 6.09 -14.22 -2.45
CA PRO A 26 4.90 -14.73 -1.79
C PRO A 26 3.70 -14.80 -2.75
N PRO A 27 2.89 -15.86 -2.72
CA PRO A 27 1.84 -16.11 -3.70
C PRO A 27 0.67 -15.10 -3.69
N ARG A 28 0.62 -14.22 -2.69
CA ARG A 28 -0.43 -13.20 -2.53
C ARG A 28 0.14 -11.79 -2.51
N LEU A 29 1.12 -11.50 -3.37
CA LEU A 29 1.72 -10.18 -3.44
C LEU A 29 0.79 -9.18 -4.11
N SER A 30 0.36 -8.18 -3.36
CA SER A 30 -0.51 -7.10 -3.81
C SER A 30 0.20 -5.76 -3.77
N LEU A 31 0.22 -5.05 -4.88
CA LEU A 31 0.63 -3.66 -4.95
C LEU A 31 -0.56 -2.79 -4.52
N ILE A 32 -0.33 -1.83 -3.63
CA ILE A 32 -1.36 -0.92 -3.14
C ILE A 32 -1.02 0.52 -3.50
N ASP A 33 -1.99 1.22 -4.07
CA ASP A 33 -1.85 2.63 -4.43
C ASP A 33 -3.21 3.32 -4.50
N SER A 34 -3.21 4.65 -4.57
CA SER A 34 -4.41 5.42 -4.81
C SER A 34 -4.19 6.59 -5.76
N SER A 35 -5.17 6.86 -6.59
CA SER A 35 -5.15 7.97 -7.53
C SER A 35 -6.34 8.88 -7.35
N VAL A 36 -6.13 10.20 -7.49
CA VAL A 36 -7.17 11.21 -7.36
C VAL A 36 -7.54 11.73 -8.75
N PHE A 37 -8.82 11.70 -9.05
CA PHE A 37 -9.37 12.19 -10.31
C PHE A 37 -10.31 13.37 -10.07
N PRO A 38 -10.29 14.42 -10.93
CA PRO A 38 -11.28 15.47 -10.89
C PRO A 38 -12.70 14.87 -11.05
N ALA A 39 -13.62 15.30 -10.20
CA ALA A 39 -15.01 14.87 -10.28
C ALA A 39 -15.86 15.92 -10.98
N VAL A 40 -16.86 15.46 -11.72
CA VAL A 40 -17.83 16.36 -12.37
C VAL A 40 -18.72 17.04 -11.32
N THR A 41 -19.24 18.22 -11.65
CA THR A 41 -20.01 19.07 -10.75
C THR A 41 -21.22 18.38 -10.11
N ARG A 42 -21.80 17.38 -10.80
CA ARG A 42 -22.96 16.62 -10.31
C ARG A 42 -22.64 15.59 -9.22
N MET A 43 -21.35 15.27 -8.99
CA MET A 43 -20.93 14.33 -7.93
C MET A 43 -20.83 15.06 -6.59
N ALA A 44 -21.97 15.38 -5.98
CA ALA A 44 -22.04 16.18 -4.75
C ALA A 44 -21.30 15.55 -3.56
N TRP A 45 -21.17 14.22 -3.53
CA TRP A 45 -20.46 13.44 -2.52
C TRP A 45 -18.94 13.49 -2.64
N ALA A 46 -18.39 13.87 -3.80
CA ALA A 46 -16.95 13.84 -4.09
C ALA A 46 -16.24 15.10 -3.54
N HIS A 47 -16.24 15.27 -2.23
CA HIS A 47 -15.61 16.41 -1.59
C HIS A 47 -14.08 16.32 -1.61
N TRP A 48 -13.42 17.42 -1.98
CA TRP A 48 -11.99 17.59 -1.89
C TRP A 48 -11.62 19.05 -1.64
N ARG A 49 -10.74 19.29 -0.69
CA ARG A 49 -10.27 20.63 -0.36
C ARG A 49 -8.79 20.74 -0.68
N HIS A 50 -8.43 21.63 -1.59
CA HIS A 50 -7.05 21.91 -1.94
C HIS A 50 -6.81 23.42 -1.96
N GLN A 51 -5.80 23.88 -1.21
CA GLN A 51 -5.35 25.28 -1.19
C GLN A 51 -6.52 26.30 -1.14
N GLN A 52 -7.36 26.22 -0.11
CA GLN A 52 -8.51 27.12 0.12
C GLN A 52 -9.65 27.06 -0.94
N LYS A 53 -9.55 26.24 -1.97
CA LYS A 53 -10.61 26.02 -2.95
C LYS A 53 -11.33 24.72 -2.66
N THR A 54 -12.66 24.80 -2.58
CA THR A 54 -13.49 23.59 -2.56
C THR A 54 -13.56 23.03 -3.97
N GLN A 55 -12.93 21.92 -4.21
CA GLN A 55 -12.98 21.19 -5.46
C GLN A 55 -13.73 19.87 -5.25
N ARG A 56 -14.07 19.22 -6.33
CA ARG A 56 -14.67 17.88 -6.30
C ARG A 56 -13.69 16.91 -6.95
N ALA A 57 -13.38 15.87 -6.21
CA ALA A 57 -12.51 14.81 -6.69
C ALA A 57 -12.97 13.46 -6.15
N VAL A 58 -12.70 12.43 -6.92
CA VAL A 58 -12.88 11.03 -6.55
C VAL A 58 -11.51 10.41 -6.36
N ARG A 59 -11.36 9.62 -5.33
CA ARG A 59 -10.15 8.82 -5.12
C ARG A 59 -10.45 7.36 -5.45
N LEU A 60 -9.64 6.78 -6.31
CA LEU A 60 -9.60 5.36 -6.60
C LEU A 60 -8.51 4.73 -5.72
N HIS A 61 -8.90 3.79 -4.89
CA HIS A 61 -7.99 2.92 -4.16
C HIS A 61 -7.88 1.61 -4.92
N LEU A 62 -6.66 1.20 -5.23
CA LEU A 62 -6.40 0.04 -6.05
C LEU A 62 -5.50 -0.95 -5.31
N GLN A 63 -5.87 -2.23 -5.36
CA GLN A 63 -4.98 -3.35 -5.09
C GLN A 63 -4.77 -4.11 -6.39
N PHE A 64 -3.52 -4.37 -6.72
CA PHE A 64 -3.13 -5.06 -7.95
C PHE A 64 -2.40 -6.34 -7.58
N SER A 65 -2.93 -7.49 -8.00
CA SER A 65 -2.25 -8.76 -7.83
C SER A 65 -1.08 -8.87 -8.82
N LEU A 66 0.14 -8.98 -8.28
CA LEU A 66 1.32 -9.06 -9.15
C LEU A 66 1.35 -10.37 -9.94
N PHE A 67 0.89 -11.46 -9.35
CA PHE A 67 0.93 -12.78 -10.00
C PHE A 67 -0.15 -12.95 -11.05
N ASP A 68 -1.33 -12.43 -10.80
CA ASP A 68 -2.43 -12.51 -11.74
C ASP A 68 -2.28 -11.45 -12.85
N GLY A 69 -1.49 -10.41 -12.61
CA GLY A 69 -1.29 -9.30 -13.53
C GLY A 69 -2.53 -8.43 -13.71
N GLU A 70 -3.43 -8.45 -12.72
CA GLU A 70 -4.73 -7.77 -12.78
C GLU A 70 -5.07 -7.07 -11.45
N PRO A 71 -5.93 -6.05 -11.49
CA PRO A 71 -6.47 -5.45 -10.28
C PRO A 71 -7.33 -6.45 -9.51
N SER A 72 -6.96 -6.74 -8.25
CA SER A 72 -7.72 -7.62 -7.37
C SER A 72 -8.84 -6.90 -6.64
N LYS A 73 -8.67 -5.59 -6.36
CA LYS A 73 -9.66 -4.78 -5.66
C LYS A 73 -9.58 -3.33 -6.10
N ALA A 74 -10.74 -2.72 -6.31
CA ALA A 74 -10.86 -1.30 -6.58
C ALA A 74 -12.02 -0.70 -5.79
N THR A 75 -11.75 0.38 -5.06
CA THR A 75 -12.75 1.09 -4.26
C THR A 75 -12.71 2.57 -4.57
N LEU A 76 -13.88 3.20 -4.70
CA LEU A 76 -14.01 4.62 -4.91
C LEU A 76 -14.44 5.32 -3.63
N SER A 77 -13.81 6.46 -3.37
CA SER A 77 -14.20 7.33 -2.25
C SER A 77 -14.17 8.81 -2.65
N GLU A 78 -14.62 9.65 -1.76
CA GLU A 78 -14.38 11.10 -1.92
C GLU A 78 -12.88 11.40 -1.93
N GLY A 79 -12.45 12.43 -2.66
CA GLY A 79 -11.02 12.75 -2.83
C GLY A 79 -10.27 13.03 -1.54
N ARG A 80 -10.96 13.50 -0.48
CA ARG A 80 -10.36 13.79 0.83
C ARG A 80 -10.14 12.55 1.70
N ARG A 81 -10.73 11.40 1.37
CA ARG A 81 -10.58 10.19 2.16
C ARG A 81 -9.10 9.79 2.25
N CYS A 82 -8.63 9.51 3.46
CA CYS A 82 -7.29 9.02 3.68
C CYS A 82 -7.11 7.64 3.05
N GLU A 83 -6.11 7.49 2.18
CA GLU A 83 -5.85 6.23 1.47
C GLU A 83 -5.44 5.10 2.42
N ARG A 84 -4.68 5.42 3.49
CA ARG A 84 -4.29 4.43 4.51
C ARG A 84 -5.49 3.89 5.28
N ALA A 85 -6.44 4.78 5.64
CA ALA A 85 -7.67 4.36 6.29
C ALA A 85 -8.54 3.49 5.38
N ALA A 86 -8.63 3.83 4.09
CA ALA A 86 -9.35 3.03 3.11
C ALA A 86 -8.69 1.65 2.90
N PHE A 87 -7.35 1.62 2.85
CA PHE A 87 -6.62 0.37 2.73
C PHE A 87 -6.77 -0.49 4.00
N ALA A 88 -6.75 0.09 5.20
CA ALA A 88 -6.92 -0.63 6.46
C ALA A 88 -8.23 -1.44 6.54
N GLU A 89 -9.28 -1.01 5.82
CA GLU A 89 -10.56 -1.73 5.73
C GLU A 89 -10.50 -2.93 4.76
N SER A 90 -9.45 -3.02 3.98
CA SER A 90 -9.29 -4.03 2.92
C SER A 90 -8.17 -5.03 3.17
N ILE A 91 -7.52 -4.96 4.33
CA ILE A 91 -6.48 -5.90 4.76
C ILE A 91 -7.10 -7.28 4.95
N GLU A 92 -6.45 -8.29 4.39
CA GLU A 92 -6.87 -9.69 4.44
C GLU A 92 -5.85 -10.53 5.21
N SER A 93 -6.33 -11.60 5.85
CA SER A 93 -5.45 -12.53 6.58
C SER A 93 -4.43 -13.17 5.64
N GLY A 94 -3.15 -13.14 6.05
CA GLY A 94 -2.03 -13.69 5.28
C GLY A 94 -1.74 -12.92 3.99
N GLY A 95 -2.27 -11.69 3.83
CA GLY A 95 -1.97 -10.81 2.70
C GLY A 95 -0.52 -10.33 2.73
N PHE A 96 0.08 -10.15 1.56
CA PHE A 96 1.40 -9.56 1.41
C PHE A 96 1.29 -8.29 0.55
N TYR A 97 1.67 -7.15 1.13
CA TYR A 97 1.39 -5.84 0.54
C TYR A 97 2.67 -5.07 0.24
N VAL A 98 2.72 -4.46 -0.94
CA VAL A 98 3.79 -3.56 -1.34
C VAL A 98 3.22 -2.17 -1.50
N GLY A 99 3.75 -1.22 -0.74
CA GLY A 99 3.28 0.15 -0.74
C GLY A 99 4.40 1.17 -0.75
N ASP A 100 4.07 2.39 -1.11
CA ASP A 100 5.00 3.50 -1.09
C ASP A 100 5.25 4.04 0.34
N ARG A 101 6.04 5.12 0.44
CA ARG A 101 6.37 5.77 1.72
C ARG A 101 5.17 6.35 2.46
N ASN A 102 4.04 6.59 1.80
CA ASN A 102 2.87 7.10 2.48
C ASN A 102 2.23 6.04 3.38
N TYR A 103 2.29 4.77 2.95
CA TYR A 103 1.89 3.63 3.79
C TYR A 103 2.94 3.33 4.86
N GLY A 104 4.23 3.41 4.54
CA GLY A 104 5.33 3.14 5.46
C GLY A 104 5.49 4.14 6.63
N ARG A 105 4.76 5.25 6.62
CA ARG A 105 4.74 6.22 7.73
C ARG A 105 3.68 5.93 8.80
N ASP A 106 2.80 4.97 8.57
CA ASP A 106 1.69 4.60 9.45
C ASP A 106 1.98 3.27 10.14
N TYR A 107 2.72 3.34 11.24
CA TYR A 107 3.11 2.13 11.98
C TYR A 107 1.92 1.37 12.58
N GLY A 108 0.81 2.07 12.87
CA GLY A 108 -0.43 1.42 13.29
C GLY A 108 -1.06 0.58 12.17
N LEU A 109 -0.96 1.05 10.92
CA LEU A 109 -1.39 0.30 9.76
C LEU A 109 -0.52 -0.94 9.54
N LEU A 110 0.81 -0.80 9.67
CA LEU A 110 1.75 -1.91 9.54
C LEU A 110 1.48 -2.98 10.62
N GLY A 111 1.26 -2.56 11.86
CA GLY A 111 0.88 -3.46 12.95
C GLY A 111 -0.42 -4.23 12.67
N LYS A 112 -1.44 -3.60 12.08
CA LYS A 112 -2.67 -4.29 11.69
C LYS A 112 -2.44 -5.38 10.64
N ILE A 113 -1.51 -5.18 9.72
CA ILE A 113 -1.16 -6.22 8.74
C ILE A 113 -0.52 -7.42 9.46
N GLU A 114 0.39 -7.17 10.40
CA GLU A 114 1.04 -8.20 11.20
C GLU A 114 0.06 -8.96 12.08
N GLU A 115 -0.89 -8.27 12.73
CA GLU A 115 -1.93 -8.87 13.59
C GLU A 115 -2.78 -9.92 12.87
N VAL A 116 -2.99 -9.76 11.56
CA VAL A 116 -3.73 -10.74 10.75
C VAL A 116 -2.83 -11.77 10.05
N GLY A 117 -1.57 -11.86 10.47
CA GLY A 117 -0.58 -12.78 9.89
C GLY A 117 -0.14 -12.40 8.47
N GLY A 118 -0.33 -11.15 8.08
CA GLY A 118 0.14 -10.61 6.83
C GLY A 118 1.59 -10.13 6.90
N ALA A 119 2.12 -9.71 5.75
CA ALA A 119 3.45 -9.12 5.63
C ALA A 119 3.43 -7.94 4.65
N TYR A 120 4.48 -7.12 4.67
CA TYR A 120 4.56 -5.95 3.82
C TYR A 120 5.99 -5.63 3.40
N ILE A 121 6.11 -4.96 2.26
CA ILE A 121 7.29 -4.23 1.83
C ILE A 121 6.86 -2.78 1.63
N VAL A 122 7.42 -1.87 2.40
CA VAL A 122 7.12 -0.45 2.30
C VAL A 122 8.39 0.40 2.29
N ARG A 123 8.35 1.45 1.52
CA ARG A 123 9.40 2.46 1.59
C ARG A 123 9.19 3.33 2.82
N LEU A 124 10.16 3.41 3.71
CA LEU A 124 10.10 4.31 4.85
C LEU A 124 10.33 5.78 4.43
N CYS A 125 9.75 6.69 5.20
CA CYS A 125 10.04 8.11 5.04
C CYS A 125 11.42 8.45 5.58
N GLU A 126 12.00 9.49 5.02
CA GLU A 126 13.19 10.12 5.60
C GLU A 126 12.87 10.58 7.04
N GLY A 127 13.75 10.28 7.98
CA GLY A 127 13.52 10.54 9.39
C GLY A 127 12.54 9.57 10.08
N ALA A 128 12.27 8.41 9.48
CA ALA A 128 11.53 7.34 10.15
C ALA A 128 12.20 6.97 11.48
N CYS A 129 11.39 6.82 12.53
CA CYS A 129 11.89 6.39 13.83
C CYS A 129 12.15 4.89 13.80
N VAL A 130 13.43 4.53 13.75
CA VAL A 130 13.90 3.15 13.59
C VAL A 130 14.92 2.87 14.68
N GLU A 131 14.66 1.83 15.46
CA GLU A 131 15.62 1.29 16.43
C GLU A 131 16.24 0.01 15.85
N THR A 132 17.54 0.01 15.59
CA THR A 132 18.25 -1.18 15.12
C THR A 132 18.38 -2.18 16.26
N ILE A 133 17.89 -3.39 16.03
CA ILE A 133 18.02 -4.52 16.96
C ILE A 133 19.25 -5.37 16.61
N GLU A 134 19.42 -5.64 15.32
CA GLU A 134 20.49 -6.48 14.81
C GLU A 134 20.92 -6.01 13.43
N GLU A 135 22.22 -6.05 13.15
CA GLU A 135 22.77 -5.85 11.80
C GLU A 135 23.04 -7.20 11.16
N LEU A 136 22.51 -7.40 9.95
CA LEU A 136 22.72 -8.63 9.20
C LEU A 136 23.92 -8.51 8.27
N PRO A 137 24.71 -9.58 8.09
CA PRO A 137 25.84 -9.56 7.19
C PRO A 137 25.38 -9.48 5.73
N LEU A 138 26.02 -8.64 4.94
CA LEU A 138 25.81 -8.57 3.50
C LEU A 138 26.77 -9.54 2.79
N ASP A 139 26.27 -10.30 1.85
CA ASP A 139 27.08 -11.11 0.95
C ASP A 139 27.59 -10.32 -0.27
N GLU A 140 28.27 -10.99 -1.20
CA GLU A 140 28.81 -10.36 -2.40
C GLU A 140 27.71 -9.98 -3.40
N GLU A 141 26.61 -10.76 -3.47
CA GLU A 141 25.47 -10.50 -4.34
C GLU A 141 24.71 -9.27 -3.86
N ASP A 142 24.51 -9.13 -2.55
CA ASP A 142 23.90 -7.96 -1.94
C ASP A 142 24.67 -6.68 -2.28
N ARG A 143 25.99 -6.71 -2.11
CA ARG A 143 26.85 -5.56 -2.41
C ARG A 143 26.84 -5.23 -3.90
N ALA A 144 26.88 -6.25 -4.76
CA ALA A 144 26.79 -6.07 -6.20
C ALA A 144 25.43 -5.49 -6.64
N ALA A 145 24.34 -5.85 -5.94
CA ALA A 145 23.00 -5.28 -6.12
C ALA A 145 22.85 -3.84 -5.56
N GLY A 146 23.87 -3.34 -4.86
CA GLY A 146 23.85 -1.99 -4.28
C GLY A 146 23.20 -1.91 -2.89
N VAL A 147 23.03 -3.04 -2.20
CA VAL A 147 22.57 -3.05 -0.80
C VAL A 147 23.64 -2.44 0.08
N VAL A 148 23.28 -1.41 0.82
CA VAL A 148 24.21 -0.67 1.70
C VAL A 148 24.20 -1.22 3.12
N SER A 149 23.02 -1.65 3.60
CA SER A 149 22.87 -2.27 4.92
C SER A 149 21.61 -3.13 4.95
N ASP A 150 21.67 -4.21 5.72
CA ASP A 150 20.53 -5.03 6.09
C ASP A 150 20.43 -5.12 7.61
N ARG A 151 19.24 -4.87 8.17
CA ARG A 151 19.06 -4.76 9.62
C ARG A 151 17.69 -5.22 10.05
N ILE A 152 17.66 -5.93 11.17
CA ILE A 152 16.40 -6.14 11.91
C ILE A 152 16.16 -4.90 12.76
N VAL A 153 14.97 -4.31 12.59
CA VAL A 153 14.64 -3.05 13.24
C VAL A 153 13.27 -3.09 13.91
N ARG A 154 13.11 -2.26 14.94
CA ARG A 154 11.80 -1.92 15.50
C ARG A 154 11.39 -0.56 14.98
N LEU A 155 10.18 -0.47 14.43
CA LEU A 155 9.59 0.77 13.96
C LEU A 155 8.87 1.51 15.09
N GLY A 156 9.08 2.81 15.17
CA GLY A 156 8.52 3.67 16.19
C GLY A 156 9.29 3.61 17.52
N SER A 157 9.14 4.65 18.36
CA SER A 157 9.60 4.65 19.73
C SER A 157 8.41 4.61 20.67
N ARG A 158 8.58 4.06 21.87
CA ARG A 158 7.56 4.06 22.94
C ARG A 158 7.03 5.46 23.29
N GLU A 159 7.83 6.49 23.08
CA GLU A 159 7.49 7.88 23.40
C GLU A 159 6.67 8.58 22.32
N ARG A 160 6.64 8.08 21.08
CA ARG A 160 5.93 8.69 19.94
C ARG A 160 4.66 7.95 19.51
N SER A 161 4.27 6.91 20.21
CA SER A 161 3.03 6.16 19.93
C SER A 161 1.73 6.95 20.23
N HIS A 162 1.84 8.20 20.67
CA HIS A 162 0.70 9.07 20.99
C HIS A 162 0.33 10.07 19.88
N HIS A 163 0.89 9.96 18.69
CA HIS A 163 0.36 10.73 17.57
C HIS A 163 -0.73 9.90 16.89
N GLY A 164 -1.93 10.04 17.48
CA GLY A 164 -3.19 9.66 16.83
C GLY A 164 -3.34 10.36 15.47
N PRO A 165 -4.32 9.93 14.68
CA PRO A 165 -4.50 10.44 13.33
C PRO A 165 -4.77 11.94 13.36
N VAL A 166 -3.97 12.70 12.61
CA VAL A 166 -4.26 14.09 12.23
C VAL A 166 -5.04 14.07 10.93
#